data_63c71cffc8bfa0c22ac6ce54d43748d1
#
_entry.id   63c71cffc8bfa0c22ac6ce54d43748d1
#
_cell.length_a   1.000
_cell.length_b   1.000
_cell.length_c   1.000
_cell.angle_alpha   90.00
_cell.angle_beta   90.00
_cell.angle_gamma   90.00
#
_symmetry.space_group_name_H-M   'P 1'
#
loop_
_entity.id
_entity.type
_entity.pdbx_description
1 polymer ?
#
loop_
_entity_poly.entity_id
_entity_poly.type
_entity_poly.pdbx_seq_one_letter_code
_entity_poly.pdbx_strand_id
1 'polypeptide(L)'
;MDAPARLVQGSWTVDQIPAGRLVAPLVVLDVSGTVKSNPDYQVSVEDIVRWEKAYGQIPLGAVVMARTGWGSRWDSARRYRNTDQKGVMHFPGYSEDAARFLAEGRNALGLGIDTPNLQHGVSTNLAVNRYTLAHGLYVLTNVANLDRMPANDAVAMVAPMKLTGGSAAPVRILALVR
;
A
#
# COMPACT_ATOMS: atom_id res chain seq x y z
N MET A 1 2.51 6.81 6.63
CA MET A 1 3.35 6.77 5.43
C MET A 1 4.79 6.52 5.81
N ASP A 2 5.46 5.59 5.16
CA ASP A 2 6.91 5.40 5.26
C ASP A 2 7.58 5.94 4.00
N ALA A 3 8.62 6.76 4.19
CA ALA A 3 9.48 7.24 3.11
C ALA A 3 10.61 6.23 2.84
N PRO A 4 11.28 6.29 1.66
CA PRO A 4 12.43 5.42 1.35
C PRO A 4 13.49 5.36 2.46
N ALA A 5 13.80 6.48 3.10
CA ALA A 5 14.76 6.55 4.21
C ALA A 5 14.40 5.67 5.43
N ARG A 6 13.17 5.13 5.49
CA ARG A 6 12.75 4.24 6.58
C ARG A 6 13.62 2.99 6.69
N LEU A 7 14.01 2.41 5.54
CA LEU A 7 14.80 1.19 5.47
C LEU A 7 16.03 1.32 4.54
N VAL A 8 16.21 2.46 3.86
CA VAL A 8 17.30 2.67 2.90
C VAL A 8 18.09 3.91 3.29
N GLN A 9 19.30 3.69 3.79
CA GLN A 9 20.19 4.79 4.19
C GLN A 9 20.51 5.70 2.99
N GLY A 10 20.47 7.03 3.20
CA GLY A 10 20.77 8.03 2.19
C GLY A 10 19.65 8.26 1.18
N SER A 11 18.53 7.56 1.30
CA SER A 11 17.33 7.81 0.49
C SER A 11 16.49 8.97 1.02
N TRP A 12 15.43 9.33 0.27
CA TRP A 12 14.56 10.45 0.62
C TRP A 12 13.87 10.26 1.97
N THR A 13 13.96 11.25 2.81
CA THR A 13 13.10 11.45 3.96
C THR A 13 11.75 12.04 3.52
N VAL A 14 10.77 12.06 4.41
CA VAL A 14 9.39 12.52 4.08
C VAL A 14 9.38 13.94 3.50
N ASP A 15 10.20 14.84 4.04
CA ASP A 15 10.32 16.22 3.61
C ASP A 15 11.04 16.41 2.27
N GLN A 16 11.77 15.39 1.83
CA GLN A 16 12.54 15.38 0.57
C GLN A 16 11.77 14.75 -0.59
N ILE A 17 10.66 14.05 -0.35
CA ILE A 17 9.87 13.47 -1.44
C ILE A 17 9.37 14.60 -2.35
N PRO A 18 9.69 14.57 -3.66
CA PRO A 18 9.24 15.60 -4.59
C PRO A 18 7.71 15.70 -4.63
N ALA A 19 7.16 16.91 -4.58
CA ALA A 19 5.71 17.15 -4.56
C ALA A 19 4.98 16.50 -5.75
N GLY A 20 5.62 16.46 -6.94
CA GLY A 20 5.07 15.79 -8.12
C GLY A 20 4.89 14.27 -7.97
N ARG A 21 5.54 13.65 -6.98
CA ARG A 21 5.31 12.22 -6.66
C ARG A 21 4.16 12.00 -5.69
N LEU A 22 3.64 13.07 -5.08
CA LEU A 22 2.57 13.02 -4.08
C LEU A 22 1.18 13.28 -4.68
N VAL A 23 1.11 13.63 -5.97
CA VAL A 23 -0.15 13.77 -6.73
C VAL A 23 -0.04 12.86 -7.94
N ALA A 24 -0.89 11.82 -7.99
CA ALA A 24 -0.73 10.74 -8.96
C ALA A 24 -2.06 10.03 -9.26
N PRO A 25 -2.17 9.34 -10.42
CA PRO A 25 -3.29 8.44 -10.66
C PRO A 25 -3.45 7.44 -9.51
N LEU A 26 -4.68 7.24 -9.04
CA LEU A 26 -5.01 6.26 -8.01
C LEU A 26 -5.55 4.99 -8.67
N VAL A 27 -4.98 3.87 -8.30
CA VAL A 27 -5.44 2.53 -8.64
C VAL A 27 -5.83 1.79 -7.37
N VAL A 28 -7.01 1.19 -7.33
CA VAL A 28 -7.46 0.36 -6.20
C VAL A 28 -7.66 -1.07 -6.67
N LEU A 29 -6.82 -1.97 -6.14
CA LEU A 29 -6.92 -3.41 -6.34
C LEU A 29 -7.83 -3.99 -5.26
N ASP A 30 -9.03 -4.42 -5.61
CA ASP A 30 -9.95 -5.05 -4.66
C ASP A 30 -9.73 -6.56 -4.57
N VAL A 31 -9.14 -7.00 -3.48
CA VAL A 31 -8.92 -8.42 -3.13
C VAL A 31 -9.76 -8.85 -1.92
N SER A 32 -10.69 -8.01 -1.48
CA SER A 32 -11.47 -8.24 -0.25
C SER A 32 -12.28 -9.54 -0.27
N GLY A 33 -12.71 -9.98 -1.45
CA GLY A 33 -13.41 -11.25 -1.63
C GLY A 33 -12.54 -12.46 -1.25
N THR A 34 -11.29 -12.49 -1.70
CA THR A 34 -10.35 -13.59 -1.44
C THR A 34 -9.86 -13.59 0.01
N VAL A 35 -9.65 -12.40 0.59
CA VAL A 35 -9.20 -12.23 1.98
C VAL A 35 -10.22 -12.80 2.98
N LYS A 36 -11.52 -12.83 2.66
CA LYS A 36 -12.54 -13.40 3.56
C LYS A 36 -12.26 -14.85 3.94
N SER A 37 -11.70 -15.62 3.02
CA SER A 37 -11.36 -17.04 3.24
C SER A 37 -9.91 -17.27 3.67
N ASN A 38 -9.04 -16.27 3.48
CA ASN A 38 -7.62 -16.37 3.83
C ASN A 38 -7.11 -15.03 4.40
N PRO A 39 -7.03 -14.87 5.73
CA PRO A 39 -6.55 -13.64 6.35
C PRO A 39 -5.06 -13.35 6.06
N ASP A 40 -4.27 -14.35 5.70
CA ASP A 40 -2.85 -14.21 5.36
C ASP A 40 -2.61 -14.07 3.85
N TYR A 41 -3.65 -13.67 3.12
CA TYR A 41 -3.58 -13.51 1.69
C TYR A 41 -2.49 -12.52 1.26
N GLN A 42 -1.80 -12.86 0.20
CA GLN A 42 -0.82 -11.98 -0.42
C GLN A 42 -1.33 -11.57 -1.81
N VAL A 43 -1.51 -10.26 -2.01
CA VAL A 43 -1.82 -9.70 -3.34
C VAL A 43 -0.78 -10.19 -4.33
N SER A 44 -1.23 -10.83 -5.39
CA SER A 44 -0.38 -11.50 -6.37
C SER A 44 -0.27 -10.70 -7.68
N VAL A 45 0.63 -11.13 -8.56
CA VAL A 45 0.73 -10.59 -9.93
C VAL A 45 -0.55 -10.90 -10.71
N GLU A 46 -1.18 -12.05 -10.47
CA GLU A 46 -2.43 -12.44 -11.12
C GLU A 46 -3.58 -11.51 -10.76
N ASP A 47 -3.62 -10.98 -9.52
CA ASP A 47 -4.61 -9.98 -9.13
C ASP A 47 -4.42 -8.68 -9.92
N ILE A 48 -3.17 -8.26 -10.09
CA ILE A 48 -2.83 -7.07 -10.88
C ILE A 48 -3.21 -7.27 -12.34
N VAL A 49 -2.84 -8.40 -12.94
CA VAL A 49 -3.16 -8.73 -14.33
C VAL A 49 -4.68 -8.85 -14.52
N ARG A 50 -5.41 -9.41 -13.55
CA ARG A 50 -6.88 -9.46 -13.58
C ARG A 50 -7.49 -8.06 -13.56
N TRP A 51 -6.96 -7.18 -12.73
CA TRP A 51 -7.37 -5.79 -12.69
C TRP A 51 -7.10 -5.10 -14.05
N GLU A 52 -5.91 -5.29 -14.61
CA GLU A 52 -5.54 -4.69 -15.91
C GLU A 52 -6.40 -5.19 -17.08
N LYS A 53 -6.84 -6.44 -17.04
CA LYS A 53 -7.79 -6.97 -18.03
C LYS A 53 -9.14 -6.28 -17.98
N ALA A 54 -9.56 -5.84 -16.80
CA ALA A 54 -10.87 -5.20 -16.62
C ALA A 54 -10.84 -3.68 -16.89
N TYR A 55 -9.70 -3.01 -16.56
CA TYR A 55 -9.66 -1.54 -16.50
C TYR A 55 -8.56 -0.93 -17.39
N GLY A 56 -7.78 -1.74 -18.07
CA GLY A 56 -6.61 -1.29 -18.83
C GLY A 56 -5.33 -1.30 -17.99
N GLN A 57 -4.21 -1.10 -18.64
CA GLN A 57 -2.89 -1.11 -18.00
C GLN A 57 -2.81 -0.05 -16.90
N ILE A 58 -2.24 -0.41 -15.76
CA ILE A 58 -1.95 0.53 -14.68
C ILE A 58 -1.14 1.72 -15.22
N PRO A 59 -1.60 2.96 -15.04
CA PRO A 59 -0.88 4.14 -15.51
C PRO A 59 0.53 4.23 -14.89
N LEU A 60 1.51 4.62 -15.70
CA LEU A 60 2.84 4.92 -15.19
C LEU A 60 2.77 6.02 -14.13
N GLY A 61 3.50 5.84 -13.04
CA GLY A 61 3.50 6.81 -11.95
C GLY A 61 2.24 6.76 -11.08
N ALA A 62 1.47 5.69 -11.11
CA ALA A 62 0.31 5.54 -10.23
C ALA A 62 0.71 5.27 -8.77
N VAL A 63 -0.19 5.61 -7.86
CA VAL A 63 -0.24 5.07 -6.51
C VAL A 63 -1.21 3.90 -6.52
N VAL A 64 -0.73 2.71 -6.18
CA VAL A 64 -1.52 1.48 -6.20
C VAL A 64 -1.87 1.07 -4.78
N MET A 65 -3.16 0.97 -4.47
CA MET A 65 -3.66 0.63 -3.15
C MET A 65 -4.45 -0.67 -3.17
N ALA A 66 -4.10 -1.63 -2.31
CA ALA A 66 -4.86 -2.85 -2.14
C ALA A 66 -5.98 -2.62 -1.11
N ARG A 67 -7.22 -2.87 -1.54
CA ARG A 67 -8.40 -2.97 -0.69
C ARG A 67 -8.56 -4.42 -0.27
N THR A 68 -8.28 -4.71 0.98
CA THR A 68 -8.42 -6.06 1.56
C THR A 68 -9.71 -6.22 2.36
N GLY A 69 -10.40 -5.10 2.64
CA GLY A 69 -11.56 -5.05 3.53
C GLY A 69 -11.18 -5.01 5.01
N TRP A 70 -9.87 -4.98 5.32
CA TRP A 70 -9.36 -4.97 6.69
C TRP A 70 -9.73 -3.70 7.45
N GLY A 71 -9.87 -2.57 6.75
CA GLY A 71 -10.29 -1.30 7.33
C GLY A 71 -11.60 -1.38 8.12
N SER A 72 -12.50 -2.31 7.78
CA SER A 72 -13.76 -2.55 8.53
C SER A 72 -13.54 -3.09 9.95
N ARG A 73 -12.32 -3.46 10.31
CA ARG A 73 -11.95 -3.96 11.65
C ARG A 73 -11.35 -2.89 12.56
N TRP A 74 -11.20 -1.65 12.05
CA TRP A 74 -10.47 -0.56 12.71
C TRP A 74 -11.03 -0.17 14.08
N ASP A 75 -12.33 -0.29 14.31
CA ASP A 75 -13.01 0.00 15.57
C ASP A 75 -12.63 -0.94 16.73
N SER A 76 -11.94 -2.05 16.45
CA SER A 76 -11.51 -3.03 17.42
C SER A 76 -10.05 -3.42 17.24
N ALA A 77 -9.18 -2.97 18.14
CA ALA A 77 -7.75 -3.32 18.09
C ALA A 77 -7.52 -4.84 18.08
N ARG A 78 -8.37 -5.62 18.76
CA ARG A 78 -8.31 -7.09 18.77
C ARG A 78 -8.61 -7.64 17.36
N ARG A 79 -9.70 -7.19 16.72
CA ARG A 79 -10.07 -7.64 15.37
C ARG A 79 -9.08 -7.19 14.34
N TYR A 80 -8.56 -5.96 14.47
CA TYR A 80 -7.64 -5.36 13.54
C TYR A 80 -6.27 -6.06 13.56
N ARG A 81 -5.72 -6.33 14.76
CA ARG A 81 -4.46 -7.07 14.93
C ARG A 81 -4.60 -8.55 14.59
N ASN A 82 -5.77 -9.14 14.86
CA ASN A 82 -6.08 -10.54 14.58
C ASN A 82 -4.94 -11.48 15.02
N THR A 83 -4.49 -11.31 16.28
CA THR A 83 -3.35 -12.03 16.83
C THR A 83 -3.78 -13.40 17.33
N ASP A 84 -3.04 -14.45 16.97
CA ASP A 84 -3.25 -15.83 17.44
C ASP A 84 -2.75 -16.03 18.88
N GLN A 85 -2.88 -17.27 19.38
CA GLN A 85 -2.45 -17.64 20.74
C GLN A 85 -0.93 -17.57 20.93
N LYS A 86 -0.14 -17.58 19.84
CA LYS A 86 1.32 -17.48 19.85
C LYS A 86 1.81 -16.03 19.73
N GLY A 87 0.89 -15.05 19.65
CA GLY A 87 1.24 -13.65 19.48
C GLY A 87 1.50 -13.24 18.03
N VAL A 88 1.26 -14.12 17.07
CA VAL A 88 1.45 -13.83 15.63
C VAL A 88 0.20 -13.12 15.10
N MET A 89 0.39 -11.99 14.41
CA MET A 89 -0.69 -11.30 13.72
C MET A 89 -0.97 -11.94 12.37
N HIS A 90 -2.26 -11.99 12.00
CA HIS A 90 -2.75 -12.53 10.74
C HIS A 90 -3.54 -11.46 9.99
N PHE A 91 -2.93 -10.85 8.98
CA PHE A 91 -3.55 -9.87 8.10
C PHE A 91 -2.92 -9.93 6.70
N PRO A 92 -3.66 -9.56 5.64
CA PRO A 92 -3.17 -9.64 4.27
C PRO A 92 -2.11 -8.57 3.97
N GLY A 93 -1.30 -8.83 2.95
CA GLY A 93 -0.28 -7.92 2.44
C GLY A 93 -0.03 -8.12 0.96
N TYR A 94 1.05 -7.55 0.44
CA TYR A 94 1.54 -7.81 -0.90
C TYR A 94 2.54 -8.96 -0.91
N SER A 95 2.60 -9.72 -2.01
CA SER A 95 3.72 -10.58 -2.32
C SER A 95 4.92 -9.76 -2.82
N GLU A 96 6.13 -10.31 -2.71
CA GLU A 96 7.33 -9.67 -3.25
C GLU A 96 7.24 -9.51 -4.78
N ASP A 97 6.72 -10.52 -5.48
CA ASP A 97 6.57 -10.49 -6.92
C ASP A 97 5.56 -9.42 -7.38
N ALA A 98 4.47 -9.21 -6.64
CA ALA A 98 3.54 -8.13 -6.91
C ALA A 98 4.16 -6.75 -6.68
N ALA A 99 4.92 -6.57 -5.61
CA ALA A 99 5.63 -5.33 -5.35
C ALA A 99 6.69 -5.05 -6.43
N ARG A 100 7.43 -6.07 -6.85
CA ARG A 100 8.40 -6.00 -7.95
C ARG A 100 7.73 -5.62 -9.27
N PHE A 101 6.65 -6.29 -9.63
CA PHE A 101 5.90 -6.03 -10.85
C PHE A 101 5.41 -4.58 -10.92
N LEU A 102 4.91 -4.04 -9.80
CA LEU A 102 4.43 -2.66 -9.71
C LEU A 102 5.58 -1.64 -9.76
N ALA A 103 6.68 -1.93 -9.09
CA ALA A 103 7.84 -1.03 -9.08
C ALA A 103 8.54 -0.98 -10.44
N GLU A 104 8.92 -2.13 -10.99
CA GLU A 104 9.73 -2.21 -12.21
C GLU A 104 8.86 -2.16 -13.47
N GLY A 105 7.75 -2.88 -13.48
CA GLY A 105 6.89 -3.02 -14.67
C GLY A 105 5.88 -1.89 -14.86
N ARG A 106 5.55 -1.13 -13.80
CA ARG A 106 4.55 -0.05 -13.84
C ARG A 106 5.07 1.28 -13.34
N ASN A 107 6.32 1.34 -12.86
CA ASN A 107 6.93 2.55 -12.30
C ASN A 107 6.02 3.24 -11.27
N ALA A 108 5.37 2.46 -10.41
CA ALA A 108 4.50 2.99 -9.37
C ALA A 108 5.28 3.97 -8.47
N LEU A 109 4.60 4.99 -7.95
CA LEU A 109 5.20 5.97 -7.03
C LEU A 109 5.06 5.57 -5.58
N GLY A 110 4.03 4.79 -5.25
CA GLY A 110 3.77 4.31 -3.91
C GLY A 110 2.84 3.13 -3.90
N LEU A 111 2.96 2.31 -2.87
CA LEU A 111 2.05 1.19 -2.59
C LEU A 111 1.28 1.46 -1.31
N GLY A 112 -0.03 1.21 -1.33
CA GLY A 112 -0.93 1.41 -0.21
C GLY A 112 -1.72 0.16 0.14
N ILE A 113 -2.18 0.07 1.41
CA ILE A 113 -3.02 -1.02 1.90
C ILE A 113 -3.80 -0.59 3.14
N ASP A 114 -4.96 -1.19 3.37
CA ASP A 114 -5.81 -0.94 4.54
C ASP A 114 -5.42 -1.78 5.78
N THR A 115 -4.26 -2.44 5.77
CA THR A 115 -3.71 -3.24 6.87
C THR A 115 -2.57 -2.52 7.61
N PRO A 116 -2.10 -3.04 8.77
CA PRO A 116 -1.01 -2.44 9.54
C PRO A 116 0.34 -2.38 8.82
N ASN A 117 0.58 -3.26 7.84
CA ASN A 117 1.83 -3.32 7.11
C ASN A 117 1.58 -3.69 5.65
N LEU A 118 2.48 -3.28 4.75
CA LEU A 118 2.45 -3.69 3.35
C LEU A 118 2.66 -5.20 3.20
N GLN A 119 3.46 -5.78 4.05
CA GLN A 119 3.73 -7.20 4.16
C GLN A 119 2.65 -7.90 4.98
N HIS A 120 2.30 -9.14 4.67
CA HIS A 120 1.29 -9.91 5.42
C HIS A 120 1.74 -10.25 6.84
N GLY A 121 0.78 -10.46 7.75
CA GLY A 121 1.01 -10.48 9.19
C GLY A 121 1.95 -11.55 9.72
N VAL A 122 1.95 -12.74 9.12
CA VAL A 122 2.81 -13.87 9.55
C VAL A 122 4.25 -13.77 9.07
N SER A 123 4.57 -12.77 8.27
CA SER A 123 5.93 -12.59 7.77
C SER A 123 6.90 -12.18 8.88
N THR A 124 8.07 -12.80 8.90
CA THR A 124 9.14 -12.56 9.87
C THR A 124 10.22 -11.61 9.35
N ASN A 125 10.16 -11.22 8.08
CA ASN A 125 11.10 -10.30 7.45
C ASN A 125 10.37 -9.07 6.90
N LEU A 126 11.08 -8.08 6.43
CA LEU A 126 10.52 -6.87 5.81
C LEU A 126 10.83 -6.82 4.31
N ALA A 127 10.82 -7.98 3.63
CA ALA A 127 11.28 -8.08 2.25
C ALA A 127 10.46 -7.18 1.31
N VAL A 128 9.12 -7.23 1.37
CA VAL A 128 8.25 -6.39 0.54
C VAL A 128 8.48 -4.89 0.81
N ASN A 129 8.50 -4.49 2.09
CA ASN A 129 8.75 -3.09 2.46
C ASN A 129 10.14 -2.65 2.00
N ARG A 130 11.16 -3.47 2.26
CA ARG A 130 12.54 -3.18 1.88
C ARG A 130 12.69 -3.03 0.36
N TYR A 131 12.11 -3.96 -0.39
CA TYR A 131 12.10 -3.90 -1.84
C TYR A 131 11.42 -2.62 -2.36
N THR A 132 10.20 -2.34 -1.88
CA THR A 132 9.42 -1.17 -2.27
C THR A 132 10.19 0.14 -2.00
N LEU A 133 10.71 0.29 -0.79
CA LEU A 133 11.43 1.51 -0.40
C LEU A 133 12.79 1.64 -1.11
N ALA A 134 13.49 0.53 -1.42
CA ALA A 134 14.75 0.54 -2.16
C ALA A 134 14.57 1.01 -3.62
N HIS A 135 13.39 0.82 -4.19
CA HIS A 135 13.05 1.31 -5.53
C HIS A 135 12.47 2.74 -5.51
N GLY A 136 12.60 3.44 -4.39
CA GLY A 136 12.18 4.83 -4.25
C GLY A 136 10.67 5.04 -4.15
N LEU A 137 9.87 3.98 -3.95
CA LEU A 137 8.45 4.10 -3.69
C LEU A 137 8.23 4.44 -2.20
N TYR A 138 7.15 5.14 -1.90
CA TYR A 138 6.68 5.27 -0.52
C TYR A 138 5.61 4.23 -0.18
N VAL A 139 5.44 3.95 1.11
CA VAL A 139 4.48 2.96 1.62
C VAL A 139 3.38 3.67 2.43
N LEU A 140 2.13 3.31 2.17
CA LEU A 140 0.95 3.81 2.85
C LEU A 140 0.24 2.65 3.56
N THR A 141 0.19 2.68 4.88
CA THR A 141 -0.48 1.64 5.67
C THR A 141 -1.70 2.21 6.39
N ASN A 142 -2.58 1.35 6.86
CA ASN A 142 -3.81 1.75 7.55
C ASN A 142 -4.67 2.72 6.71
N VAL A 143 -4.71 2.53 5.38
CA VAL A 143 -5.49 3.41 4.51
C VAL A 143 -6.97 3.17 4.71
N ALA A 144 -7.70 4.24 5.06
CA ALA A 144 -9.13 4.18 5.30
C ALA A 144 -9.95 4.44 4.03
N ASN A 145 -11.21 4.01 4.04
CA ASN A 145 -12.23 4.31 3.02
C ASN A 145 -11.91 3.83 1.59
N LEU A 146 -11.07 2.82 1.42
CA LEU A 146 -10.81 2.23 0.10
C LEU A 146 -12.06 1.58 -0.52
N ASP A 147 -13.04 1.23 0.30
CA ASP A 147 -14.34 0.70 -0.13
C ASP A 147 -15.23 1.74 -0.85
N ARG A 148 -14.91 3.03 -0.71
CA ARG A 148 -15.60 4.14 -1.36
C ARG A 148 -14.93 4.62 -2.64
N MET A 149 -13.78 4.06 -2.97
CA MET A 149 -12.98 4.48 -4.11
C MET A 149 -13.32 3.64 -5.33
N PRO A 150 -13.37 4.25 -6.52
CA PRO A 150 -13.43 3.49 -7.77
C PRO A 150 -12.13 2.72 -7.98
N ALA A 151 -12.18 1.69 -8.83
CA ALA A 151 -11.00 0.90 -9.18
C ALA A 151 -9.94 1.74 -9.92
N ASN A 152 -10.39 2.69 -10.74
CA ASN A 152 -9.58 3.61 -11.55
C ASN A 152 -10.28 5.00 -11.63
N ASP A 153 -9.79 5.89 -12.50
CA ASP A 153 -10.36 7.22 -12.78
C ASP A 153 -10.42 8.15 -11.55
N ALA A 154 -9.43 8.00 -10.67
CA ALA A 154 -9.23 8.90 -9.55
C ALA A 154 -7.78 9.39 -9.50
N VAL A 155 -7.57 10.53 -8.85
CA VAL A 155 -6.25 11.09 -8.54
C VAL A 155 -6.08 11.14 -7.03
N ALA A 156 -5.02 10.54 -6.53
CA ALA A 156 -4.64 10.65 -5.12
C ALA A 156 -3.74 11.87 -4.90
N MET A 157 -4.04 12.63 -3.85
CA MET A 157 -3.14 13.61 -3.24
C MET A 157 -2.70 13.05 -1.90
N VAL A 158 -1.43 12.66 -1.80
CA VAL A 158 -0.81 12.10 -0.60
C VAL A 158 -0.11 13.24 0.14
N ALA A 159 -0.67 13.70 1.26
CA ALA A 159 -0.18 14.86 2.00
C ALA A 159 0.40 14.45 3.36
N PRO A 160 1.68 14.00 3.40
CA PRO A 160 2.36 13.69 4.64
C PRO A 160 2.65 14.96 5.44
N MET A 161 2.70 14.84 6.76
CA MET A 161 3.28 15.88 7.60
C MET A 161 4.76 16.04 7.21
N LYS A 162 5.16 17.25 6.83
CA LYS A 162 6.53 17.53 6.35
C LYS A 162 7.50 17.65 7.53
N LEU A 163 7.96 16.51 8.04
CA LEU A 163 8.92 16.42 9.15
C LEU A 163 10.34 16.37 8.60
N THR A 164 11.14 17.36 8.93
CA THR A 164 12.56 17.41 8.52
C THR A 164 13.30 16.18 9.01
N GLY A 165 13.93 15.46 8.08
CA GLY A 165 14.64 14.20 8.36
C GLY A 165 13.75 13.04 8.78
N GLY A 166 12.43 13.16 8.71
CA GLY A 166 11.50 12.11 9.08
C GLY A 166 11.53 10.93 8.11
N SER A 167 11.75 9.71 8.60
CA SER A 167 11.68 8.49 7.79
C SER A 167 10.24 7.99 7.63
N ALA A 168 9.31 8.48 8.46
CA ALA A 168 7.88 8.20 8.41
C ALA A 168 7.09 9.39 8.95
N ALA A 169 5.83 9.52 8.55
CA ALA A 169 4.93 10.57 9.06
C ALA A 169 3.47 10.15 8.97
N PRO A 170 2.59 10.73 9.81
CA PRO A 170 1.16 10.74 9.56
C PRO A 170 0.87 11.36 8.19
N VAL A 171 -0.15 10.85 7.52
CA VAL A 171 -0.51 11.31 6.17
C VAL A 171 -2.01 11.49 6.03
N ARG A 172 -2.43 12.58 5.41
CA ARG A 172 -3.79 12.76 4.88
C ARG A 172 -3.77 12.39 3.41
N ILE A 173 -4.65 11.46 3.01
CA ILE A 173 -4.83 11.11 1.59
C ILE A 173 -6.19 11.65 1.16
N LEU A 174 -6.20 12.43 0.08
CA LEU A 174 -7.40 12.90 -0.58
C LEU A 174 -7.48 12.24 -1.95
N ALA A 175 -8.68 11.87 -2.37
CA ALA A 175 -8.91 11.35 -3.71
C ALA A 175 -9.89 12.26 -4.44
N LEU A 176 -9.51 12.71 -5.63
CA LEU A 176 -10.41 13.35 -6.60
C LEU A 176 -10.94 12.26 -7.51
N VAL A 177 -12.24 12.06 -7.47
CA VAL A 177 -12.96 11.09 -8.30
C VAL A 177 -13.69 11.86 -9.39
N ARG A 178 -13.59 11.37 -10.62
CA ARG A 178 -14.30 11.95 -11.78
C ARG A 178 -15.74 11.46 -11.85
#